data_5aa1af866ebba4a94bb45ef6595090f5
#
_entry.id   5aa1af866ebba4a94bb45ef6595090f5
#
_cell.length_a   1.000
_cell.length_b   1.000
_cell.length_c   1.000
_cell.angle_alpha   90.00
_cell.angle_beta   90.00
_cell.angle_gamma   90.00
#
_symmetry.space_group_name_H-M   'P 1'
#
loop_
_entity.id
_entity.type
_entity.pdbx_description
1 polymer ?
#
loop_
_entity_poly.entity_id
_entity_poly.type
_entity_poly.pdbx_seq_one_letter_code
_entity_poly.pdbx_strand_id
1 'polypeptide(L)'
;MYMTVKQAAEKWGISDRRVRVLCAEGKIFGAYQEGRAWKIPHDATKPTDGRYQIKESLIPIIEGKLEVLRKRRPLTEGELERLKEEFLTEYTYNSNAIEGNTLTLRETDMVLRGLTIDRKSLKEHLEVIGHKEAFDYVEQLVYENEELSEKVIKDIHYLVLADKKEDRGIYRRIPVRIMGAAHEPVQPYLIIPKMEELLAEYKNSKEDIVTKLARFHIEFEAIHPFIDGNGRTGRLLINLELMNAGYPPIDIKFTDRLKYYEAFDEYHIKHNLSAMADMFARYLNQRLDLYLSILDK
;
A
#
# COMPACT_ATOMS: atom_id res chain seq x y z
N MET A 1 29.04 34.91 18.31
CA MET A 1 27.93 35.85 18.52
C MET A 1 26.64 35.04 18.53
N TYR A 2 25.70 35.30 19.47
CA TYR A 2 24.44 34.58 19.59
C TYR A 2 23.25 35.52 19.42
N MET A 3 22.19 35.03 18.84
CA MET A 3 20.88 35.73 18.73
C MET A 3 19.87 35.14 19.71
N THR A 4 18.87 35.96 20.04
CA THR A 4 17.71 35.57 20.85
C THR A 4 16.68 34.79 20.03
N VAL A 5 15.74 34.13 20.71
CA VAL A 5 14.59 33.45 20.06
C VAL A 5 13.82 34.42 19.15
N LYS A 6 13.60 35.67 19.58
CA LYS A 6 12.88 36.67 18.81
C LYS A 6 13.64 37.04 17.52
N GLN A 7 14.96 37.26 17.61
CA GLN A 7 15.79 37.55 16.44
C GLN A 7 15.86 36.36 15.47
N ALA A 8 15.92 35.13 15.98
CA ALA A 8 15.86 33.95 15.14
C ALA A 8 14.48 33.78 14.45
N ALA A 9 13.41 34.07 15.19
CA ALA A 9 12.04 34.05 14.65
C ALA A 9 11.86 35.03 13.50
N GLU A 10 12.33 36.28 13.68
CA GLU A 10 12.32 37.30 12.64
C GLU A 10 13.18 36.89 11.44
N LYS A 11 14.42 36.43 11.69
CA LYS A 11 15.36 35.99 10.63
C LYS A 11 14.82 34.84 9.78
N TRP A 12 14.08 33.91 10.40
CA TRP A 12 13.60 32.68 9.77
C TRP A 12 12.13 32.73 9.33
N GLY A 13 11.40 33.80 9.63
CA GLY A 13 9.99 33.98 9.27
C GLY A 13 9.07 32.94 9.95
N ILE A 14 9.32 32.63 11.24
CA ILE A 14 8.54 31.68 12.04
C ILE A 14 8.22 32.26 13.43
N SER A 15 7.28 31.66 14.15
CA SER A 15 6.92 32.14 15.48
C SER A 15 8.00 31.82 16.53
N ASP A 16 8.10 32.66 17.55
CA ASP A 16 8.96 32.47 18.73
C ASP A 16 8.72 31.09 19.38
N ARG A 17 7.45 30.66 19.43
CA ARG A 17 7.09 29.34 19.95
C ARG A 17 7.74 28.24 19.16
N ARG A 18 7.75 28.34 17.83
CA ARG A 18 8.37 27.35 16.96
C ARG A 18 9.89 27.29 17.13
N VAL A 19 10.55 28.45 17.27
CA VAL A 19 11.98 28.49 17.55
C VAL A 19 12.32 27.80 18.86
N ARG A 20 11.55 28.03 19.93
CA ARG A 20 11.77 27.35 21.23
C ARG A 20 11.63 25.83 21.13
N VAL A 21 10.63 25.35 20.37
CA VAL A 21 10.45 23.91 20.10
C VAL A 21 11.68 23.34 19.38
N LEU A 22 12.16 24.00 18.33
CA LEU A 22 13.34 23.55 17.57
C LEU A 22 14.61 23.51 18.45
N CYS A 23 14.76 24.48 19.35
CA CYS A 23 15.84 24.46 20.34
C CYS A 23 15.73 23.29 21.31
N ALA A 24 14.54 23.07 21.88
CA ALA A 24 14.26 21.99 22.83
C ALA A 24 14.42 20.59 22.21
N GLU A 25 14.11 20.46 20.92
CA GLU A 25 14.30 19.23 20.13
C GLU A 25 15.76 19.02 19.66
N GLY A 26 16.70 19.93 20.02
CA GLY A 26 18.09 19.85 19.59
C GLY A 26 18.32 20.04 18.08
N LYS A 27 17.32 20.55 17.36
CA LYS A 27 17.37 20.72 15.89
C LYS A 27 18.18 21.94 15.42
N ILE A 28 18.60 22.81 16.34
CA ILE A 28 19.45 23.96 16.04
C ILE A 28 20.84 23.67 16.59
N PHE A 29 21.76 23.35 15.70
CA PHE A 29 23.13 23.02 16.09
C PHE A 29 23.80 24.20 16.83
N GLY A 30 24.41 23.92 17.98
CA GLY A 30 25.08 24.92 18.81
C GLY A 30 24.16 25.83 19.62
N ALA A 31 22.83 25.63 19.59
CA ALA A 31 21.91 26.32 20.51
C ALA A 31 22.00 25.72 21.90
N TYR A 32 22.03 26.57 22.93
CA TYR A 32 22.02 26.15 24.33
C TYR A 32 21.13 27.08 25.17
N GLN A 33 20.73 26.59 26.33
CA GLN A 33 19.89 27.35 27.24
C GLN A 33 20.77 27.97 28.36
N GLU A 34 20.67 29.30 28.52
CA GLU A 34 21.28 30.06 29.59
C GLU A 34 20.22 30.64 30.51
N GLY A 35 20.04 30.06 31.69
CA GLY A 35 18.90 30.37 32.55
C GLY A 35 17.57 30.01 31.91
N ARG A 36 16.67 30.99 31.67
CA ARG A 36 15.39 30.81 30.95
C ARG A 36 15.44 31.19 29.47
N ALA A 37 16.61 31.64 28.97
CA ALA A 37 16.74 32.13 27.63
C ALA A 37 17.53 31.16 26.75
N TRP A 38 17.07 30.94 25.50
CA TRP A 38 17.83 30.23 24.49
C TRP A 38 18.85 31.16 23.82
N LYS A 39 20.07 30.68 23.67
CA LYS A 39 21.18 31.29 22.93
C LYS A 39 21.37 30.50 21.64
N ILE A 40 21.17 31.16 20.50
CA ILE A 40 21.19 30.54 19.17
C ILE A 40 22.38 31.13 18.41
N PRO A 41 23.27 30.31 17.82
CA PRO A 41 24.36 30.86 17.03
C PRO A 41 23.86 31.80 15.92
N HIS A 42 24.51 32.92 15.71
CA HIS A 42 24.07 33.92 14.75
C HIS A 42 24.14 33.44 13.28
N ASP A 43 25.03 32.51 13.01
CA ASP A 43 25.21 31.79 11.73
C ASP A 43 24.29 30.58 11.56
N ALA A 44 23.51 30.20 12.61
CA ALA A 44 22.55 29.13 12.49
C ALA A 44 21.53 29.40 11.38
N THR A 45 21.29 28.39 10.58
CA THR A 45 20.25 28.40 9.54
C THR A 45 18.95 27.84 10.11
N LYS A 46 17.84 28.25 9.52
CA LYS A 46 16.52 27.67 9.85
C LYS A 46 16.60 26.17 9.61
N PRO A 47 16.37 25.32 10.66
CA PRO A 47 16.25 23.88 10.45
C PRO A 47 15.16 23.60 9.42
N THR A 48 15.47 22.77 8.45
CA THR A 48 14.48 22.30 7.47
C THR A 48 13.35 21.65 8.22
N ASP A 49 12.12 22.10 7.99
CA ASP A 49 10.95 21.42 8.51
C ASP A 49 10.94 20.03 7.87
N GLY A 50 11.15 18.96 8.65
CA GLY A 50 11.16 17.60 8.13
C GLY A 50 9.82 17.19 7.46
N ARG A 51 8.79 18.07 7.57
CA ARG A 51 7.54 18.00 6.80
C ARG A 51 7.67 18.51 5.36
N TYR A 52 8.75 19.24 5.05
CA TYR A 52 9.07 19.76 3.73
C TYR A 52 10.45 19.29 3.25
N GLN A 53 10.88 18.09 3.61
CA GLN A 53 11.71 17.37 2.66
C GLN A 53 10.78 17.16 1.46
N ILE A 54 11.09 17.79 0.34
CA ILE A 54 10.66 17.33 -0.98
C ILE A 54 11.25 15.92 -1.04
N LYS A 55 10.44 14.93 -0.64
CA LYS A 55 10.76 13.54 -0.87
C LYS A 55 10.82 13.45 -2.37
N GLU A 56 12.03 13.30 -2.93
CA GLU A 56 12.15 13.02 -4.35
C GLU A 56 11.20 11.88 -4.66
N SER A 57 10.30 12.11 -5.60
CA SER A 57 9.34 11.11 -6.03
C SER A 57 10.11 9.88 -6.46
N LEU A 58 9.75 8.70 -5.92
CA LEU A 58 10.34 7.44 -6.35
C LEU A 58 9.90 7.04 -7.77
N ILE A 59 8.91 7.69 -8.35
CA ILE A 59 8.34 7.33 -9.66
C ILE A 59 9.41 7.32 -10.76
N PRO A 60 10.24 8.37 -10.96
CA PRO A 60 11.29 8.34 -11.99
C PRO A 60 12.33 7.23 -11.76
N ILE A 61 12.62 6.91 -10.49
CA ILE A 61 13.54 5.82 -10.14
C ILE A 61 12.93 4.47 -10.52
N ILE A 62 11.65 4.26 -10.22
CA ILE A 62 10.90 3.05 -10.55
C ILE A 62 10.84 2.85 -12.06
N GLU A 63 10.49 3.90 -12.81
CA GLU A 63 10.45 3.87 -14.28
C GLU A 63 11.83 3.54 -14.86
N GLY A 64 12.89 4.18 -14.36
CA GLY A 64 14.27 3.90 -14.77
C GLY A 64 14.67 2.45 -14.50
N LYS A 65 14.33 1.89 -13.34
CA LYS A 65 14.58 0.48 -13.00
C LYS A 65 13.80 -0.49 -13.90
N LEU A 66 12.54 -0.18 -14.21
CA LEU A 66 11.74 -0.98 -15.14
C LEU A 66 12.37 -0.99 -16.54
N GLU A 67 12.85 0.15 -17.02
CA GLU A 67 13.56 0.25 -18.30
C GLU A 67 14.85 -0.59 -18.31
N VAL A 68 15.60 -0.59 -17.22
CA VAL A 68 16.79 -1.44 -17.06
C VAL A 68 16.38 -2.90 -17.06
N LEU A 69 15.33 -3.29 -16.33
CA LEU A 69 14.82 -4.65 -16.27
C LEU A 69 14.41 -5.16 -17.65
N ARG A 70 13.69 -4.37 -18.45
CA ARG A 70 13.26 -4.69 -19.81
C ARG A 70 14.42 -4.90 -20.79
N LYS A 71 15.56 -4.24 -20.55
CA LYS A 71 16.77 -4.35 -21.41
C LYS A 71 17.68 -5.50 -21.00
N ARG A 72 17.47 -6.11 -19.85
CA ARG A 72 18.23 -7.28 -19.41
C ARG A 72 17.72 -8.56 -20.08
N ARG A 73 18.49 -9.65 -19.95
CA ARG A 73 18.00 -10.98 -20.31
C ARG A 73 16.69 -11.29 -19.56
N PRO A 74 15.78 -12.06 -20.14
CA PRO A 74 14.64 -12.54 -19.36
C PRO A 74 15.12 -13.42 -18.19
N LEU A 75 14.33 -13.43 -17.12
CA LEU A 75 14.51 -14.41 -16.05
C LEU A 75 14.27 -15.82 -16.61
N THR A 76 15.07 -16.77 -16.17
CA THR A 76 14.85 -18.18 -16.51
C THR A 76 13.58 -18.69 -15.83
N GLU A 77 13.01 -19.78 -16.35
CA GLU A 77 11.81 -20.40 -15.76
C GLU A 77 12.01 -20.73 -14.28
N GLY A 78 13.15 -21.31 -13.90
CA GLY A 78 13.45 -21.62 -12.49
C GLY A 78 13.66 -20.38 -11.60
N GLU A 79 14.20 -19.27 -12.13
CA GLU A 79 14.29 -18.01 -11.40
C GLU A 79 12.91 -17.41 -11.16
N LEU A 80 12.03 -17.46 -12.16
CA LEU A 80 10.63 -16.98 -12.05
C LEU A 80 9.83 -17.83 -11.08
N GLU A 81 9.91 -19.15 -11.16
CA GLU A 81 9.20 -20.08 -10.29
C GLU A 81 9.59 -19.85 -8.82
N ARG A 82 10.89 -19.74 -8.54
CA ARG A 82 11.38 -19.45 -7.19
C ARG A 82 10.88 -18.10 -6.66
N LEU A 83 10.97 -17.03 -7.47
CA LEU A 83 10.46 -15.71 -7.11
C LEU A 83 8.96 -15.73 -6.84
N LYS A 84 8.22 -16.54 -7.61
CA LYS A 84 6.78 -16.71 -7.46
C LYS A 84 6.45 -17.45 -6.16
N GLU A 85 7.09 -18.58 -5.88
CA GLU A 85 6.85 -19.37 -4.66
C GLU A 85 7.12 -18.54 -3.38
N GLU A 86 8.30 -17.88 -3.33
CA GLU A 86 8.66 -17.02 -2.21
C GLU A 86 7.64 -15.87 -2.04
N PHE A 87 7.28 -15.21 -3.13
CA PHE A 87 6.31 -14.11 -3.13
C PHE A 87 4.92 -14.60 -2.68
N LEU A 88 4.41 -15.67 -3.25
CA LEU A 88 3.05 -16.16 -2.99
C LEU A 88 2.84 -16.49 -1.52
N THR A 89 3.81 -17.15 -0.89
CA THR A 89 3.72 -17.50 0.53
C THR A 89 3.67 -16.26 1.42
N GLU A 90 4.59 -15.30 1.21
CA GLU A 90 4.62 -14.07 1.99
C GLU A 90 3.39 -13.20 1.74
N TYR A 91 3.01 -13.03 0.48
CA TYR A 91 1.88 -12.21 0.08
C TYR A 91 0.56 -12.76 0.65
N THR A 92 0.36 -14.09 0.56
CA THR A 92 -0.81 -14.74 1.15
C THR A 92 -0.84 -14.57 2.66
N TYR A 93 0.29 -14.75 3.34
CA TYR A 93 0.40 -14.49 4.77
C TYR A 93 0.05 -13.04 5.11
N ASN A 94 0.76 -12.07 4.52
CA ASN A 94 0.59 -10.66 4.86
C ASN A 94 -0.82 -10.16 4.57
N SER A 95 -1.35 -10.50 3.40
CA SER A 95 -2.69 -10.07 2.97
C SER A 95 -3.80 -10.58 3.88
N ASN A 96 -3.72 -11.83 4.35
CA ASN A 96 -4.68 -12.39 5.30
C ASN A 96 -4.44 -11.90 6.74
N ALA A 97 -3.19 -11.72 7.17
CA ALA A 97 -2.88 -11.21 8.50
C ALA A 97 -3.35 -9.77 8.70
N ILE A 98 -3.29 -8.92 7.66
CA ILE A 98 -3.86 -7.56 7.68
C ILE A 98 -5.35 -7.61 8.04
N GLU A 99 -6.09 -8.60 7.55
CA GLU A 99 -7.53 -8.80 7.82
C GLU A 99 -7.81 -9.59 9.12
N GLY A 100 -6.76 -9.97 9.86
CA GLY A 100 -6.90 -10.59 11.17
C GLY A 100 -6.80 -12.09 11.19
N ASN A 101 -6.42 -12.75 10.10
CA ASN A 101 -6.03 -14.16 10.12
C ASN A 101 -4.82 -14.36 11.04
N THR A 102 -4.85 -15.38 11.87
CA THR A 102 -3.84 -15.59 12.93
C THR A 102 -2.80 -16.68 12.59
N LEU A 103 -2.84 -17.24 11.38
CA LEU A 103 -1.79 -18.13 10.90
C LEU A 103 -0.45 -17.37 10.82
N THR A 104 0.62 -17.98 11.28
CA THR A 104 1.98 -17.48 11.08
C THR A 104 2.44 -17.71 9.65
N LEU A 105 3.51 -17.04 9.21
CA LEU A 105 4.09 -17.25 7.87
C LEU A 105 4.41 -18.74 7.62
N ARG A 106 4.97 -19.42 8.62
CA ARG A 106 5.29 -20.86 8.52
C ARG A 106 4.03 -21.72 8.43
N GLU A 107 3.01 -21.41 9.21
CA GLU A 107 1.72 -22.12 9.14
C GLU A 107 1.01 -21.88 7.81
N THR A 108 1.11 -20.65 7.26
CA THR A 108 0.60 -20.34 5.92
C THR A 108 1.29 -21.19 4.86
N ASP A 109 2.62 -21.30 4.87
CA ASP A 109 3.37 -22.20 3.96
C ASP A 109 2.90 -23.66 4.09
N MET A 110 2.70 -24.15 5.32
CA MET A 110 2.19 -25.50 5.55
C MET A 110 0.79 -25.70 4.98
N VAL A 111 -0.12 -24.72 5.13
CA VAL A 111 -1.49 -24.79 4.55
C VAL A 111 -1.42 -24.77 3.03
N LEU A 112 -0.57 -23.93 2.42
CA LEU A 112 -0.36 -23.89 0.97
C LEU A 112 0.18 -25.21 0.40
N ARG A 113 0.88 -26.00 1.22
CA ARG A 113 1.34 -27.36 0.90
C ARG A 113 0.30 -28.45 1.21
N GLY A 114 -0.93 -28.08 1.59
CA GLY A 114 -2.03 -29.01 1.86
C GLY A 114 -2.09 -29.57 3.27
N LEU A 115 -1.34 -29.01 4.21
CA LEU A 115 -1.37 -29.43 5.62
C LEU A 115 -2.42 -28.64 6.40
N THR A 116 -3.00 -29.28 7.43
CA THR A 116 -3.88 -28.60 8.38
C THR A 116 -3.12 -28.25 9.66
N ILE A 117 -3.46 -27.11 10.25
CA ILE A 117 -2.82 -26.59 11.46
C ILE A 117 -3.75 -26.80 12.65
N ASP A 118 -3.26 -27.47 13.69
CA ASP A 118 -4.02 -27.67 14.92
C ASP A 118 -4.41 -26.34 15.58
N ARG A 119 -5.60 -26.28 16.18
CA ARG A 119 -6.16 -25.11 16.87
C ARG A 119 -6.36 -23.87 16.00
N LYS A 120 -6.31 -23.99 14.67
CA LYS A 120 -6.72 -22.96 13.72
C LYS A 120 -8.06 -23.30 13.10
N SER A 121 -8.87 -22.28 12.87
CA SER A 121 -10.22 -22.49 12.33
C SER A 121 -10.18 -22.93 10.86
N LEU A 122 -11.21 -23.66 10.42
CA LEU A 122 -11.37 -23.97 8.99
C LEU A 122 -11.44 -22.69 8.14
N LYS A 123 -12.06 -21.63 8.68
CA LYS A 123 -12.12 -20.33 8.01
C LYS A 123 -10.73 -19.81 7.67
N GLU A 124 -9.80 -19.81 8.63
CA GLU A 124 -8.43 -19.32 8.40
C GLU A 124 -7.68 -20.11 7.32
N HIS A 125 -7.90 -21.44 7.25
CA HIS A 125 -7.35 -22.28 6.18
C HIS A 125 -7.97 -21.92 4.82
N LEU A 126 -9.29 -21.76 4.76
CA LEU A 126 -9.99 -21.42 3.53
C LEU A 126 -9.60 -20.02 3.01
N GLU A 127 -9.34 -19.06 3.89
CA GLU A 127 -8.84 -17.74 3.52
C GLU A 127 -7.47 -17.80 2.84
N VAL A 128 -6.55 -18.64 3.34
CA VAL A 128 -5.23 -18.86 2.72
C VAL A 128 -5.37 -19.54 1.37
N ILE A 129 -6.17 -20.64 1.29
CA ILE A 129 -6.38 -21.38 0.05
C ILE A 129 -7.05 -20.50 -1.00
N GLY A 130 -8.14 -19.80 -0.64
CA GLY A 130 -8.85 -18.92 -1.55
C GLY A 130 -8.01 -17.73 -2.03
N HIS A 131 -7.15 -17.19 -1.17
CA HIS A 131 -6.22 -16.13 -1.58
C HIS A 131 -5.18 -16.64 -2.60
N LYS A 132 -4.65 -17.84 -2.41
CA LYS A 132 -3.76 -18.49 -3.39
C LYS A 132 -4.46 -18.69 -4.73
N GLU A 133 -5.65 -19.31 -4.72
CA GLU A 133 -6.43 -19.55 -5.93
C GLU A 133 -6.75 -18.23 -6.67
N ALA A 134 -7.05 -17.17 -5.92
CA ALA A 134 -7.29 -15.85 -6.47
C ALA A 134 -6.02 -15.24 -7.09
N PHE A 135 -4.83 -15.46 -6.51
CA PHE A 135 -3.58 -14.99 -7.10
C PHE A 135 -3.19 -15.81 -8.35
N ASP A 136 -3.37 -17.12 -8.33
CA ASP A 136 -3.17 -17.96 -9.53
C ASP A 136 -4.10 -17.50 -10.68
N TYR A 137 -5.34 -17.12 -10.36
CA TYR A 137 -6.27 -16.55 -11.34
C TYR A 137 -5.81 -15.18 -11.85
N VAL A 138 -5.27 -14.31 -10.97
CA VAL A 138 -4.67 -13.04 -11.38
C VAL A 138 -3.53 -13.26 -12.40
N GLU A 139 -2.66 -14.24 -12.17
CA GLU A 139 -1.60 -14.56 -13.13
C GLU A 139 -2.15 -15.05 -14.48
N GLN A 140 -3.21 -15.83 -14.47
CA GLN A 140 -3.90 -16.23 -15.70
C GLN A 140 -4.45 -15.02 -16.44
N LEU A 141 -5.12 -14.09 -15.75
CA LEU A 141 -5.65 -12.86 -16.37
C LEU A 141 -4.52 -12.01 -16.99
N VAL A 142 -3.36 -11.91 -16.32
CA VAL A 142 -2.18 -11.22 -16.86
C VAL A 142 -1.66 -11.91 -18.12
N TYR A 143 -1.58 -13.23 -18.11
CA TYR A 143 -1.16 -14.00 -19.29
C TYR A 143 -2.12 -13.79 -20.48
N GLU A 144 -3.41 -13.71 -20.23
CA GLU A 144 -4.47 -13.47 -21.22
C GLU A 144 -4.60 -11.98 -21.62
N ASN A 145 -3.86 -11.07 -20.95
CA ASN A 145 -3.98 -9.60 -21.10
C ASN A 145 -5.42 -9.10 -20.87
N GLU A 146 -6.12 -9.68 -19.90
CA GLU A 146 -7.49 -9.30 -19.56
C GLU A 146 -7.52 -7.91 -18.90
N GLU A 147 -8.42 -7.05 -19.38
CA GLU A 147 -8.60 -5.71 -18.81
C GLU A 147 -9.38 -5.76 -17.49
N LEU A 148 -9.05 -4.85 -16.57
CA LEU A 148 -9.80 -4.67 -15.34
C LEU A 148 -11.26 -4.32 -15.64
N SER A 149 -12.18 -5.11 -15.08
CA SER A 149 -13.63 -4.98 -15.28
C SER A 149 -14.39 -5.39 -14.02
N GLU A 150 -15.66 -5.02 -13.96
CA GLU A 150 -16.54 -5.46 -12.87
C GLU A 150 -16.59 -6.99 -12.74
N LYS A 151 -16.58 -7.69 -13.88
CA LYS A 151 -16.53 -9.15 -13.91
C LYS A 151 -15.27 -9.68 -13.27
N VAL A 152 -14.10 -9.16 -13.64
CA VAL A 152 -12.80 -9.55 -13.07
C VAL A 152 -12.78 -9.32 -11.56
N ILE A 153 -13.27 -8.17 -11.09
CA ILE A 153 -13.36 -7.86 -9.66
C ILE A 153 -14.21 -8.91 -8.92
N LYS A 154 -15.37 -9.25 -9.46
CA LYS A 154 -16.27 -10.24 -8.88
C LYS A 154 -15.70 -11.66 -8.91
N ASP A 155 -15.01 -12.03 -9.97
CA ASP A 155 -14.38 -13.35 -10.10
C ASP A 155 -13.22 -13.52 -9.10
N ILE A 156 -12.37 -12.49 -8.94
CA ILE A 156 -11.32 -12.49 -7.91
C ILE A 156 -11.92 -12.58 -6.51
N HIS A 157 -12.94 -11.75 -6.22
CA HIS A 157 -13.63 -11.82 -4.92
C HIS A 157 -14.30 -13.19 -4.67
N TYR A 158 -14.84 -13.82 -5.72
CA TYR A 158 -15.42 -15.15 -5.61
C TYR A 158 -14.41 -16.19 -5.06
N LEU A 159 -13.16 -16.11 -5.47
CA LEU A 159 -12.09 -16.97 -4.99
C LEU A 159 -11.62 -16.58 -3.58
N VAL A 160 -11.46 -15.28 -3.33
CA VAL A 160 -11.03 -14.74 -2.02
C VAL A 160 -11.97 -15.13 -0.90
N LEU A 161 -13.30 -15.10 -1.12
CA LEU A 161 -14.31 -15.37 -0.09
C LEU A 161 -14.69 -16.86 -0.05
N ALA A 162 -13.73 -17.75 0.14
CA ALA A 162 -13.92 -19.20 0.05
C ALA A 162 -14.86 -19.79 1.13
N ASP A 163 -15.00 -19.11 2.28
CA ASP A 163 -15.76 -19.56 3.45
C ASP A 163 -17.26 -19.21 3.44
N LYS A 164 -17.70 -18.27 2.57
CA LYS A 164 -19.09 -17.74 2.55
C LYS A 164 -19.72 -17.85 1.16
N LYS A 165 -20.19 -19.04 0.81
CA LYS A 165 -20.66 -19.37 -0.55
C LYS A 165 -21.72 -18.43 -1.11
N GLU A 166 -22.63 -17.92 -0.27
CA GLU A 166 -23.76 -17.08 -0.67
C GLU A 166 -23.35 -15.66 -1.04
N ASP A 167 -22.18 -15.20 -0.55
CA ASP A 167 -21.70 -13.82 -0.72
C ASP A 167 -20.57 -13.70 -1.78
N ARG A 168 -20.09 -14.85 -2.30
CA ARG A 168 -18.96 -14.90 -3.25
C ARG A 168 -19.27 -14.17 -4.56
N GLY A 169 -18.46 -13.18 -4.90
CA GLY A 169 -18.59 -12.43 -6.14
C GLY A 169 -19.84 -11.56 -6.23
N ILE A 170 -20.57 -11.37 -5.11
CA ILE A 170 -21.83 -10.64 -5.08
C ILE A 170 -21.69 -9.37 -4.25
N TYR A 171 -22.07 -8.22 -4.82
CA TYR A 171 -22.11 -6.97 -4.08
C TYR A 171 -23.12 -7.04 -2.93
N ARG A 172 -22.74 -6.49 -1.78
CA ARG A 172 -23.56 -6.48 -0.58
C ARG A 172 -24.89 -5.75 -0.80
N ARG A 173 -25.92 -6.25 -0.16
CA ARG A 173 -27.29 -5.69 -0.19
C ARG A 173 -27.66 -4.97 1.10
N ILE A 174 -26.77 -5.01 2.10
CA ILE A 174 -26.97 -4.40 3.40
C ILE A 174 -25.87 -3.35 3.67
N PRO A 175 -26.17 -2.30 4.45
CA PRO A 175 -25.16 -1.38 4.94
C PRO A 175 -24.12 -2.11 5.80
N VAL A 176 -22.85 -1.70 5.68
CA VAL A 176 -21.76 -2.18 6.52
C VAL A 176 -21.03 -0.98 7.14
N ARG A 177 -20.27 -1.23 8.20
CA ARG A 177 -19.40 -0.24 8.82
C ARG A 177 -18.00 -0.81 8.93
N ILE A 178 -17.01 -0.01 8.56
CA ILE A 178 -15.60 -0.35 8.76
C ILE A 178 -15.18 0.17 10.13
N MET A 179 -14.87 -0.73 11.05
CA MET A 179 -14.51 -0.36 12.41
C MET A 179 -13.20 0.42 12.44
N GLY A 180 -13.24 1.62 13.01
CA GLY A 180 -12.06 2.50 13.13
C GLY A 180 -11.74 3.35 11.90
N ALA A 181 -12.45 3.20 10.78
CA ALA A 181 -12.26 4.05 9.60
C ALA A 181 -12.88 5.44 9.80
N ALA A 182 -12.24 6.46 9.23
CA ALA A 182 -12.69 7.84 9.23
C ALA A 182 -13.86 8.13 8.25
N HIS A 183 -14.22 7.18 7.40
CA HIS A 183 -15.29 7.30 6.42
C HIS A 183 -16.33 6.18 6.57
N GLU A 184 -17.53 6.42 6.03
CA GLU A 184 -18.58 5.42 5.94
C GLU A 184 -18.68 4.89 4.51
N PRO A 185 -18.74 3.54 4.33
CA PRO A 185 -18.94 2.95 3.01
C PRO A 185 -20.25 3.41 2.36
N VAL A 186 -20.28 3.44 1.03
CA VAL A 186 -21.46 3.88 0.30
C VAL A 186 -22.68 3.00 0.60
N GLN A 187 -23.88 3.55 0.47
CA GLN A 187 -25.12 2.79 0.62
C GLN A 187 -25.23 1.71 -0.46
N PRO A 188 -25.83 0.53 -0.18
CA PRO A 188 -25.88 -0.59 -1.12
C PRO A 188 -26.39 -0.26 -2.52
N TYR A 189 -27.40 0.62 -2.61
CA TYR A 189 -27.99 1.03 -3.90
C TYR A 189 -27.05 1.92 -4.76
N LEU A 190 -25.98 2.46 -4.16
CA LEU A 190 -24.97 3.27 -4.86
C LEU A 190 -23.73 2.45 -5.29
N ILE A 191 -23.62 1.18 -4.88
CA ILE A 191 -22.42 0.39 -5.19
C ILE A 191 -22.20 0.27 -6.70
N ILE A 192 -23.22 -0.14 -7.44
CA ILE A 192 -23.09 -0.34 -8.91
C ILE A 192 -22.66 0.95 -9.60
N PRO A 193 -23.39 2.09 -9.48
CA PRO A 193 -22.97 3.31 -10.16
C PRO A 193 -21.59 3.82 -9.69
N LYS A 194 -21.21 3.62 -8.42
CA LYS A 194 -19.89 4.01 -7.93
C LYS A 194 -18.76 3.12 -8.43
N MET A 195 -19.01 1.83 -8.63
CA MET A 195 -18.05 0.93 -9.26
C MET A 195 -17.87 1.24 -10.75
N GLU A 196 -18.93 1.57 -11.46
CA GLU A 196 -18.87 2.03 -12.86
C GLU A 196 -18.07 3.33 -12.99
N GLU A 197 -18.32 4.31 -12.10
CA GLU A 197 -17.58 5.58 -12.03
C GLU A 197 -16.08 5.32 -11.77
N LEU A 198 -15.75 4.51 -10.75
CA LEU A 198 -14.37 4.15 -10.39
C LEU A 198 -13.62 3.51 -11.56
N LEU A 199 -14.24 2.54 -12.23
CA LEU A 199 -13.62 1.87 -13.38
C LEU A 199 -13.42 2.82 -14.56
N ALA A 200 -14.38 3.72 -14.81
CA ALA A 200 -14.27 4.74 -15.85
C ALA A 200 -13.16 5.75 -15.55
N GLU A 201 -13.05 6.23 -14.30
CA GLU A 201 -11.98 7.12 -13.85
C GLU A 201 -10.61 6.43 -13.95
N TYR A 202 -10.52 5.19 -13.50
CA TYR A 202 -9.30 4.39 -13.61
C TYR A 202 -8.86 4.25 -15.07
N LYS A 203 -9.76 3.87 -15.97
CA LYS A 203 -9.45 3.69 -17.40
C LYS A 203 -8.98 4.99 -18.07
N ASN A 204 -9.56 6.13 -17.70
CA ASN A 204 -9.28 7.43 -18.31
C ASN A 204 -8.13 8.20 -17.64
N SER A 205 -7.63 7.75 -16.49
CA SER A 205 -6.54 8.41 -15.78
C SER A 205 -5.25 8.41 -16.58
N LYS A 206 -4.57 9.57 -16.57
CA LYS A 206 -3.24 9.78 -17.18
C LYS A 206 -2.13 9.85 -16.14
N GLU A 207 -2.44 9.60 -14.88
CA GLU A 207 -1.45 9.55 -13.81
C GLU A 207 -0.48 8.38 -14.04
N ASP A 208 0.70 8.44 -13.41
CA ASP A 208 1.58 7.27 -13.35
C ASP A 208 0.88 6.09 -12.67
N ILE A 209 1.34 4.87 -12.96
CA ILE A 209 0.67 3.64 -12.51
C ILE A 209 0.55 3.57 -10.99
N VAL A 210 1.55 4.04 -10.25
CA VAL A 210 1.56 3.96 -8.78
C VAL A 210 0.51 4.90 -8.18
N THR A 211 0.46 6.15 -8.66
CA THR A 211 -0.53 7.14 -8.24
C THR A 211 -1.94 6.71 -8.60
N LYS A 212 -2.12 6.22 -9.84
CA LYS A 212 -3.38 5.70 -10.35
C LYS A 212 -3.90 4.53 -9.51
N LEU A 213 -3.05 3.58 -9.18
CA LEU A 213 -3.43 2.41 -8.35
C LEU A 213 -3.68 2.77 -6.89
N ALA A 214 -2.92 3.73 -6.33
CA ALA A 214 -3.16 4.21 -4.98
C ALA A 214 -4.56 4.85 -4.86
N ARG A 215 -4.95 5.68 -5.84
CA ARG A 215 -6.29 6.27 -5.91
C ARG A 215 -7.37 5.21 -6.07
N PHE A 216 -7.21 4.33 -7.05
CA PHE A 216 -8.17 3.25 -7.30
C PHE A 216 -8.40 2.40 -6.06
N HIS A 217 -7.34 2.02 -5.37
CA HIS A 217 -7.43 1.18 -4.17
C HIS A 217 -8.17 1.87 -3.03
N ILE A 218 -7.87 3.15 -2.77
CA ILE A 218 -8.55 3.91 -1.72
C ILE A 218 -10.05 4.06 -2.04
N GLU A 219 -10.39 4.42 -3.27
CA GLU A 219 -11.79 4.59 -3.67
C GLU A 219 -12.54 3.26 -3.69
N PHE A 220 -11.90 2.15 -4.12
CA PHE A 220 -12.47 0.81 -4.03
C PHE A 220 -12.80 0.43 -2.59
N GLU A 221 -11.86 0.66 -1.66
CA GLU A 221 -12.08 0.41 -0.24
C GLU A 221 -13.13 1.35 0.37
N ALA A 222 -13.25 2.58 -0.11
CA ALA A 222 -14.28 3.51 0.33
C ALA A 222 -15.69 3.09 -0.15
N ILE A 223 -15.81 2.56 -1.36
CA ILE A 223 -17.07 1.95 -1.84
C ILE A 223 -17.41 0.73 -1.01
N HIS A 224 -16.41 -0.08 -0.68
CA HIS A 224 -16.54 -1.32 0.08
C HIS A 224 -17.64 -2.23 -0.47
N PRO A 225 -17.51 -2.68 -1.73
CA PRO A 225 -18.65 -3.24 -2.47
C PRO A 225 -19.14 -4.60 -1.93
N PHE A 226 -18.32 -5.34 -1.21
CA PHE A 226 -18.64 -6.67 -0.71
C PHE A 226 -18.89 -6.69 0.80
N ILE A 227 -19.49 -7.77 1.29
CA ILE A 227 -19.76 -7.94 2.73
C ILE A 227 -18.49 -8.22 3.54
N ASP A 228 -17.47 -8.82 2.91
CA ASP A 228 -16.17 -9.19 3.47
C ASP A 228 -15.19 -9.36 2.30
N GLY A 229 -13.88 -9.45 2.57
CA GLY A 229 -12.85 -9.71 1.54
C GLY A 229 -12.47 -8.53 0.63
N ASN A 230 -12.98 -7.32 0.89
CA ASN A 230 -12.65 -6.14 0.08
C ASN A 230 -11.13 -5.86 0.08
N GLY A 231 -10.48 -5.81 1.24
CA GLY A 231 -9.04 -5.54 1.34
C GLY A 231 -8.18 -6.55 0.59
N ARG A 232 -8.47 -7.84 0.73
CA ARG A 232 -7.76 -8.90 -0.01
C ARG A 232 -7.99 -8.76 -1.52
N THR A 233 -9.21 -8.54 -1.95
CA THR A 233 -9.55 -8.30 -3.35
C THR A 233 -8.84 -7.06 -3.89
N GLY A 234 -8.92 -5.93 -3.20
CA GLY A 234 -8.25 -4.69 -3.60
C GLY A 234 -6.74 -4.84 -3.79
N ARG A 235 -6.05 -5.55 -2.88
CA ARG A 235 -4.62 -5.83 -3.02
C ARG A 235 -4.30 -6.76 -4.20
N LEU A 236 -5.17 -7.72 -4.51
CA LEU A 236 -5.03 -8.55 -5.72
C LEU A 236 -5.23 -7.74 -7.01
N LEU A 237 -6.18 -6.80 -7.03
CA LEU A 237 -6.42 -5.90 -8.17
C LEU A 237 -5.22 -4.97 -8.42
N ILE A 238 -4.57 -4.47 -7.36
CA ILE A 238 -3.31 -3.72 -7.51
C ILE A 238 -2.27 -4.56 -8.24
N ASN A 239 -2.09 -5.82 -7.83
CA ASN A 239 -1.09 -6.70 -8.42
C ASN A 239 -1.45 -7.10 -9.85
N LEU A 240 -2.73 -7.33 -10.17
CA LEU A 240 -3.20 -7.53 -11.54
C LEU A 240 -2.73 -6.38 -12.45
N GLU A 241 -3.02 -5.15 -12.05
CA GLU A 241 -2.73 -3.99 -12.89
C GLU A 241 -1.23 -3.62 -12.94
N LEU A 242 -0.47 -3.85 -11.85
CA LEU A 242 0.99 -3.74 -11.89
C LEU A 242 1.59 -4.74 -12.89
N MET A 243 1.16 -5.99 -12.83
CA MET A 243 1.68 -7.04 -13.71
C MET A 243 1.25 -6.82 -15.16
N ASN A 244 0.03 -6.38 -15.44
CA ASN A 244 -0.43 -5.97 -16.78
C ASN A 244 0.42 -4.81 -17.34
N ALA A 245 0.88 -3.89 -16.48
CA ALA A 245 1.78 -2.81 -16.87
C ALA A 245 3.27 -3.24 -16.97
N GLY A 246 3.57 -4.51 -16.72
CA GLY A 246 4.91 -5.09 -16.80
C GLY A 246 5.79 -4.86 -15.57
N TYR A 247 5.20 -4.47 -14.46
CA TYR A 247 5.87 -4.37 -13.17
C TYR A 247 5.76 -5.67 -12.36
N PRO A 248 6.71 -5.95 -11.47
CA PRO A 248 6.55 -7.05 -10.52
C PRO A 248 5.43 -6.75 -9.51
N PRO A 249 4.76 -7.79 -8.97
CA PRO A 249 3.75 -7.61 -7.92
C PRO A 249 4.38 -7.12 -6.62
N ILE A 250 3.59 -6.40 -5.80
CA ILE A 250 3.98 -5.90 -4.48
C ILE A 250 3.28 -6.65 -3.36
N ASP A 251 3.91 -6.68 -2.20
CA ASP A 251 3.39 -7.30 -0.98
C ASP A 251 3.43 -6.28 0.17
N ILE A 252 2.26 -5.74 0.53
CA ILE A 252 2.11 -4.84 1.68
C ILE A 252 2.28 -5.67 2.95
N LYS A 253 3.34 -5.42 3.71
CA LYS A 253 3.68 -6.22 4.89
C LYS A 253 2.71 -5.97 6.05
N PHE A 254 2.34 -7.03 6.76
CA PHE A 254 1.52 -6.94 7.97
C PHE A 254 2.14 -6.01 9.03
N THR A 255 3.46 -5.92 9.10
CA THR A 255 4.17 -5.00 9.98
C THR A 255 3.89 -3.52 9.69
N ASP A 256 3.49 -3.19 8.46
CA ASP A 256 3.12 -1.84 8.05
C ASP A 256 1.59 -1.59 8.07
N ARG A 257 0.80 -2.53 8.64
CA ARG A 257 -0.68 -2.46 8.71
C ARG A 257 -1.19 -1.12 9.24
N LEU A 258 -0.57 -0.59 10.31
CA LEU A 258 -1.00 0.70 10.88
C LEU A 258 -0.79 1.85 9.88
N LYS A 259 0.37 1.93 9.24
CA LYS A 259 0.65 2.95 8.21
C LYS A 259 -0.27 2.82 6.99
N TYR A 260 -0.63 1.58 6.66
CA TYR A 260 -1.56 1.29 5.57
C TYR A 260 -2.95 1.84 5.88
N TYR A 261 -3.47 1.64 7.08
CA TYR A 261 -4.75 2.23 7.50
C TYR A 261 -4.67 3.75 7.67
N GLU A 262 -3.57 4.28 8.24
CA GLU A 262 -3.33 5.72 8.31
C GLU A 262 -3.34 6.38 6.92
N ALA A 263 -2.91 5.69 5.87
CA ALA A 263 -2.94 6.23 4.51
C ALA A 263 -4.37 6.42 3.96
N PHE A 264 -5.33 5.56 4.33
CA PHE A 264 -6.75 5.78 4.03
C PHE A 264 -7.29 7.00 4.78
N ASP A 265 -6.99 7.13 6.07
CA ASP A 265 -7.43 8.28 6.88
C ASP A 265 -6.83 9.59 6.37
N GLU A 266 -5.55 9.61 5.98
CA GLU A 266 -4.91 10.77 5.35
C GLU A 266 -5.65 11.22 4.08
N TYR A 267 -6.11 10.29 3.25
CA TYR A 267 -6.89 10.63 2.07
C TYR A 267 -8.28 11.13 2.42
N HIS A 268 -9.03 10.44 3.26
CA HIS A 268 -10.42 10.79 3.56
C HIS A 268 -10.55 12.06 4.39
N ILE A 269 -9.60 12.34 5.30
CA ILE A 269 -9.63 13.51 6.17
C ILE A 269 -8.94 14.72 5.52
N LYS A 270 -7.81 14.50 4.82
CA LYS A 270 -6.93 15.59 4.35
C LYS A 270 -6.80 15.67 2.83
N HIS A 271 -7.49 14.79 2.09
CA HIS A 271 -7.39 14.64 0.64
C HIS A 271 -5.93 14.42 0.15
N ASN A 272 -5.13 13.72 0.98
CA ASN A 272 -3.73 13.45 0.72
C ASN A 272 -3.50 12.02 0.24
N LEU A 273 -3.34 11.86 -1.06
CA LEU A 273 -3.05 10.56 -1.69
C LEU A 273 -1.60 10.10 -1.50
N SER A 274 -0.68 11.02 -1.18
CA SER A 274 0.76 10.73 -1.17
C SER A 274 1.15 9.61 -0.22
N ALA A 275 0.45 9.44 0.92
CA ALA A 275 0.78 8.40 1.89
C ALA A 275 0.66 6.99 1.29
N MET A 276 -0.41 6.73 0.55
CA MET A 276 -0.65 5.44 -0.12
C MET A 276 0.27 5.28 -1.34
N ALA A 277 0.40 6.32 -2.17
CA ALA A 277 1.27 6.30 -3.35
C ALA A 277 2.74 6.07 -2.95
N ASP A 278 3.24 6.75 -1.91
CA ASP A 278 4.59 6.55 -1.37
C ASP A 278 4.80 5.13 -0.82
N MET A 279 3.76 4.53 -0.23
CA MET A 279 3.82 3.16 0.25
C MET A 279 3.98 2.19 -0.93
N PHE A 280 3.14 2.30 -1.95
CA PHE A 280 3.22 1.45 -3.15
C PHE A 280 4.54 1.64 -3.88
N ALA A 281 4.98 2.90 -4.05
CA ALA A 281 6.27 3.22 -4.67
C ALA A 281 7.44 2.55 -3.94
N ARG A 282 7.46 2.56 -2.61
CA ARG A 282 8.53 1.91 -1.83
C ARG A 282 8.54 0.40 -2.03
N TYR A 283 7.38 -0.26 -1.94
CA TYR A 283 7.31 -1.70 -2.16
C TYR A 283 7.70 -2.09 -3.59
N LEU A 284 7.23 -1.32 -4.58
CA LEU A 284 7.57 -1.57 -5.98
C LEU A 284 9.06 -1.36 -6.25
N ASN A 285 9.65 -0.30 -5.69
CA ASN A 285 11.09 -0.03 -5.79
C ASN A 285 11.92 -1.17 -5.21
N GLN A 286 11.54 -1.70 -4.03
CA GLN A 286 12.21 -2.84 -3.41
C GLN A 286 12.08 -4.14 -4.25
N ARG A 287 10.91 -4.36 -4.84
CA ARG A 287 10.69 -5.52 -5.72
C ARG A 287 11.56 -5.43 -6.99
N LEU A 288 11.63 -4.27 -7.61
CA LEU A 288 12.50 -4.04 -8.77
C LEU A 288 13.98 -4.26 -8.43
N ASP A 289 14.44 -3.80 -7.25
CA ASP A 289 15.80 -4.06 -6.77
C ASP A 289 16.08 -5.56 -6.62
N LEU A 290 15.13 -6.32 -6.08
CA LEU A 290 15.25 -7.77 -5.97
C LEU A 290 15.40 -8.44 -7.37
N TYR A 291 14.53 -8.09 -8.32
CA TYR A 291 14.58 -8.65 -9.68
C TYR A 291 15.89 -8.30 -10.38
N LEU A 292 16.35 -7.07 -10.29
CA LEU A 292 17.63 -6.64 -10.87
C LEU A 292 18.82 -7.36 -10.24
N SER A 293 18.80 -7.56 -8.91
CA SER A 293 19.88 -8.26 -8.19
C SER A 293 20.06 -9.73 -8.59
N ILE A 294 18.99 -10.37 -9.08
CA ILE A 294 19.05 -11.75 -9.60
C ILE A 294 19.69 -11.76 -10.98
N LEU A 295 19.41 -10.75 -11.80
CA LEU A 295 19.93 -10.63 -13.15
C LEU A 295 21.39 -10.14 -13.20
N ASP A 296 21.93 -9.61 -12.12
CA ASP A 296 23.32 -9.17 -11.99
C ASP A 296 24.28 -10.32 -11.56
N LYS A 297 23.74 -11.50 -11.25
CA LYS A 297 24.48 -12.73 -10.94
C LYS A 297 24.70 -13.57 -12.19
#